data_022b24bb5583547dbb2f4d4344a8c1ad
#
_entry.id   022b24bb5583547dbb2f4d4344a8c1ad
#
_cell.length_a   1.000
_cell.length_b   1.000
_cell.length_c   1.000
_cell.angle_alpha   90.00
_cell.angle_beta   90.00
_cell.angle_gamma   90.00
#
_symmetry.space_group_name_H-M   'P 1'
#
loop_
_entity.id
_entity.type
_entity.pdbx_description
1 polymer ?
#
loop_
_entity_poly.entity_id
_entity_poly.type
_entity_poly.pdbx_seq_one_letter_code
_entity_poly.pdbx_strand_id
1 'polypeptide(L)'
;RYSYTAKEKAMEQGIQHLVYPRFTRTVPPRGVINGKMHPNEAYDIIHNNDIRDEQIIEDIKNCVSAGRTPVVLSRYKDHSEKLYERLKDYADYVFLMTGNNSKKEHKKILEQMHQVDKAESLILIATGSLVGEGFDFPRLDTLFMATPVSFRGVVEQYAGRLNRDYAGKENVIIYDYVDNHIPMFDNMYAKRLKAYKQIGYEFACSLQIGKQTVNAIYDWDNYSTYYHKDLLGANNNIIISSPVISGPKVYELINLLKEKQMSGVQITIVTWAPDSYRFGDAAYWMQLHEDMRQAGFYIKTVEESCERFAVIDQEVVWYGNINLLAKDKVDDSIMRVLSKEIASELMEITFGDNG
;
A
#
# COMPACT_ATOMS: atom_id res chain seq x y z
N ARG A 1 -0.78 32.90 -13.23
CA ARG A 1 0.31 31.88 -13.34
C ARG A 1 -0.37 30.53 -13.49
N TYR A 2 -0.35 29.98 -14.70
CA TYR A 2 -0.76 28.57 -14.89
C TYR A 2 0.27 27.71 -14.18
N SER A 3 -0.12 27.04 -13.10
CA SER A 3 0.68 25.96 -12.51
C SER A 3 0.33 24.68 -13.26
N TYR A 4 1.22 24.21 -14.12
CA TYR A 4 1.15 22.86 -14.66
C TYR A 4 1.07 21.87 -13.51
N THR A 5 0.01 21.08 -13.48
CA THR A 5 -0.10 20.02 -12.48
C THR A 5 0.87 18.88 -12.85
N ALA A 6 1.36 18.15 -11.86
CA ALA A 6 2.21 16.98 -12.08
C ALA A 6 1.56 15.97 -13.05
N LYS A 7 0.23 15.89 -13.03
CA LYS A 7 -0.59 15.06 -13.91
C LYS A 7 -0.54 15.50 -15.39
N GLU A 8 -0.63 16.81 -15.67
CA GLU A 8 -0.57 17.34 -17.04
C GLU A 8 0.82 17.11 -17.63
N LYS A 9 1.87 17.30 -16.82
CA LYS A 9 3.25 17.04 -17.24
C LYS A 9 3.52 15.58 -17.56
N ALA A 10 2.94 14.66 -16.75
CA ALA A 10 3.04 13.21 -16.96
C ALA A 10 2.37 12.76 -18.27
N MET A 11 1.20 13.31 -18.56
CA MET A 11 0.46 13.01 -19.80
C MET A 11 1.22 13.47 -21.05
N GLU A 12 1.92 14.61 -20.99
CA GLU A 12 2.72 15.11 -22.12
C GLU A 12 4.00 14.30 -22.37
N GLN A 13 4.57 13.72 -21.33
CA GLN A 13 5.85 12.96 -21.41
C GLN A 13 5.66 11.52 -21.85
N GLY A 14 4.44 10.98 -21.86
CA GLY A 14 4.17 9.57 -22.19
C GLY A 14 4.73 8.55 -21.19
N ILE A 15 5.22 9.01 -20.02
CA ILE A 15 5.77 8.15 -18.96
C ILE A 15 4.63 7.71 -18.05
N GLN A 16 4.44 6.41 -17.87
CA GLN A 16 3.45 5.88 -16.93
C GLN A 16 3.93 6.06 -15.48
N HIS A 17 3.04 6.50 -14.60
CA HIS A 17 3.30 6.69 -13.18
C HIS A 17 2.55 5.63 -12.37
N LEU A 18 3.29 4.71 -11.76
CA LEU A 18 2.74 3.53 -11.12
C LEU A 18 3.06 3.50 -9.61
N VAL A 19 2.09 3.06 -8.81
CA VAL A 19 2.30 2.68 -7.40
C VAL A 19 2.08 1.18 -7.26
N TYR A 20 3.01 0.51 -6.61
CA TYR A 20 2.92 -0.89 -6.24
C TYR A 20 2.84 -1.01 -4.72
N PRO A 21 1.63 -1.17 -4.14
CA PRO A 21 1.48 -1.36 -2.71
C PRO A 21 1.97 -2.75 -2.31
N ARG A 22 2.79 -2.80 -1.26
CA ARG A 22 3.33 -4.02 -0.66
C ARG A 22 2.86 -4.11 0.78
N PHE A 23 1.93 -5.01 1.06
CA PHE A 23 1.44 -5.24 2.42
C PHE A 23 2.50 -5.98 3.22
N THR A 24 2.85 -5.45 4.39
CA THR A 24 3.85 -6.06 5.26
C THR A 24 3.18 -6.92 6.33
N ARG A 25 3.89 -7.94 6.81
CA ARG A 25 3.45 -8.77 7.94
C ARG A 25 3.89 -8.20 9.29
N THR A 26 4.00 -6.88 9.39
CA THR A 26 4.43 -6.21 10.62
C THR A 26 3.28 -6.12 11.59
N VAL A 27 3.25 -7.00 12.57
CA VAL A 27 2.26 -7.01 13.65
C VAL A 27 2.90 -6.44 14.91
N PRO A 28 2.27 -5.45 15.57
CA PRO A 28 2.79 -4.93 16.83
C PRO A 28 2.73 -5.99 17.94
N PRO A 29 3.61 -5.94 18.93
CA PRO A 29 3.58 -6.84 20.08
C PRO A 29 2.23 -6.84 20.80
N ARG A 30 1.79 -8.02 21.28
CA ARG A 30 0.54 -8.14 22.05
C ARG A 30 0.55 -7.18 23.24
N GLY A 31 -0.55 -6.48 23.46
CA GLY A 31 -0.73 -5.49 24.55
C GLY A 31 -0.49 -4.04 24.13
N VAL A 32 0.13 -3.77 22.98
CA VAL A 32 0.34 -2.41 22.45
C VAL A 32 -0.88 -1.94 21.63
N ILE A 33 -1.68 -2.87 21.12
CA ILE A 33 -2.81 -2.60 20.21
C ILE A 33 -3.92 -1.77 20.88
N ASN A 34 -4.12 -1.92 22.19
CA ASN A 34 -5.15 -1.21 22.96
C ASN A 34 -4.68 0.12 23.59
N GLY A 35 -3.40 0.45 23.51
CA GLY A 35 -2.81 1.70 24.01
C GLY A 35 -2.54 2.70 22.87
N LYS A 36 -2.40 3.99 23.23
CA LYS A 36 -1.86 4.99 22.32
C LYS A 36 -0.36 4.72 22.13
N MET A 37 0.00 4.00 21.07
CA MET A 37 1.39 3.79 20.69
C MET A 37 2.07 5.14 20.42
N HIS A 38 3.24 5.37 21.00
CA HIS A 38 4.02 6.56 20.68
C HIS A 38 4.59 6.43 19.25
N PRO A 39 4.62 7.51 18.46
CA PRO A 39 5.11 7.45 17.08
C PRO A 39 6.49 6.81 16.94
N ASN A 40 7.42 7.06 17.87
CA ASN A 40 8.76 6.45 17.82
C ASN A 40 8.70 4.92 17.99
N GLU A 41 7.85 4.41 18.89
CA GLU A 41 7.67 2.96 19.10
C GLU A 41 7.14 2.29 17.82
N ALA A 42 6.20 2.94 17.14
CA ALA A 42 5.67 2.44 15.86
C ALA A 42 6.79 2.34 14.80
N TYR A 43 7.62 3.38 14.69
CA TYR A 43 8.75 3.35 13.75
C TYR A 43 9.81 2.31 14.16
N ASP A 44 10.09 2.13 15.45
CA ASP A 44 11.03 1.13 15.94
C ASP A 44 10.56 -0.31 15.60
N ILE A 45 9.25 -0.57 15.65
CA ILE A 45 8.67 -1.86 15.27
C ILE A 45 8.95 -2.17 13.79
N ILE A 46 8.76 -1.23 12.88
CA ILE A 46 8.97 -1.49 11.45
C ILE A 46 10.44 -1.52 11.06
N HIS A 47 11.33 -0.76 11.74
CA HIS A 47 12.76 -0.72 11.42
C HIS A 47 13.54 -1.91 11.98
N ASN A 48 13.03 -2.53 13.04
CA ASN A 48 13.63 -3.73 13.65
C ASN A 48 12.95 -5.02 13.20
N ASN A 49 12.13 -4.99 12.15
CA ASN A 49 11.46 -6.15 11.61
C ASN A 49 12.24 -6.75 10.43
N ASP A 50 12.95 -7.85 10.68
CA ASP A 50 13.78 -8.52 9.69
C ASP A 50 12.95 -9.11 8.54
N ILE A 51 11.73 -9.58 8.80
CA ILE A 51 10.82 -10.11 7.75
C ILE A 51 10.43 -8.99 6.78
N ARG A 52 10.12 -7.82 7.30
CA ARG A 52 9.83 -6.63 6.49
C ARG A 52 11.04 -6.19 5.67
N ASP A 53 12.22 -6.19 6.26
CA ASP A 53 13.46 -5.85 5.57
C ASP A 53 13.79 -6.87 4.46
N GLU A 54 13.54 -8.17 4.70
CA GLU A 54 13.68 -9.20 3.66
C GLU A 54 12.78 -8.91 2.47
N GLN A 55 11.50 -8.59 2.71
CA GLN A 55 10.56 -8.23 1.64
C GLN A 55 11.08 -7.03 0.84
N ILE A 56 11.54 -5.98 1.51
CA ILE A 56 12.11 -4.79 0.87
C ILE A 56 13.32 -5.16 0.01
N ILE A 57 14.24 -5.95 0.55
CA ILE A 57 15.48 -6.36 -0.12
C ILE A 57 15.18 -7.22 -1.34
N GLU A 58 14.25 -8.17 -1.22
CA GLU A 58 13.84 -9.03 -2.34
C GLU A 58 13.22 -8.20 -3.46
N ASP A 59 12.33 -7.27 -3.14
CA ASP A 59 11.73 -6.36 -4.11
C ASP A 59 12.78 -5.50 -4.82
N ILE A 60 13.79 -4.99 -4.10
CA ILE A 60 14.90 -4.23 -4.67
C ILE A 60 15.72 -5.12 -5.62
N LYS A 61 16.05 -6.34 -5.21
CA LYS A 61 16.78 -7.31 -6.05
C LYS A 61 16.04 -7.60 -7.34
N ASN A 62 14.74 -7.88 -7.25
CA ASN A 62 13.89 -8.11 -8.41
C ASN A 62 13.85 -6.89 -9.35
N CYS A 63 13.78 -5.69 -8.78
CA CYS A 63 13.82 -4.42 -9.51
C CYS A 63 15.13 -4.26 -10.29
N VAL A 64 16.27 -4.47 -9.66
CA VAL A 64 17.61 -4.39 -10.30
C VAL A 64 17.76 -5.46 -11.37
N SER A 65 17.35 -6.69 -11.11
CA SER A 65 17.37 -7.79 -12.09
C SER A 65 16.51 -7.50 -13.33
N ALA A 66 15.46 -6.68 -13.18
CA ALA A 66 14.65 -6.17 -14.30
C ALA A 66 15.28 -4.97 -15.02
N GLY A 67 16.54 -4.61 -14.73
CA GLY A 67 17.28 -3.52 -15.36
C GLY A 67 16.89 -2.12 -14.89
N ARG A 68 16.20 -2.00 -13.76
CA ARG A 68 15.75 -0.73 -13.21
C ARG A 68 16.79 -0.09 -12.28
N THR A 69 16.65 1.20 -12.05
CA THR A 69 17.55 1.98 -11.18
C THR A 69 16.80 2.49 -9.95
N PRO A 70 16.84 1.75 -8.83
CA PRO A 70 16.10 2.09 -7.63
C PRO A 70 16.75 3.17 -6.77
N VAL A 71 15.89 3.97 -6.12
CA VAL A 71 16.23 4.73 -4.91
C VAL A 71 15.43 4.19 -3.73
N VAL A 72 16.11 3.91 -2.62
CA VAL A 72 15.52 3.41 -1.39
C VAL A 72 15.56 4.51 -0.35
N LEU A 73 14.40 4.91 0.15
CA LEU A 73 14.29 5.98 1.13
C LEU A 73 13.91 5.44 2.50
N SER A 74 14.77 5.62 3.47
CA SER A 74 14.46 5.44 4.89
C SER A 74 14.51 6.77 5.62
N ARG A 75 13.71 6.91 6.68
CA ARG A 75 13.78 8.06 7.58
C ARG A 75 15.00 8.00 8.50
N TYR A 76 15.46 6.79 8.84
CA TYR A 76 16.49 6.55 9.84
C TYR A 76 17.79 6.11 9.20
N LYS A 77 18.88 6.69 9.70
CA LYS A 77 20.24 6.41 9.25
C LYS A 77 20.59 4.93 9.45
N ASP A 78 20.34 4.41 10.64
CA ASP A 78 20.72 3.03 11.02
C ASP A 78 19.99 2.01 10.13
N HIS A 79 18.72 2.26 9.79
CA HIS A 79 17.99 1.41 8.86
C HIS A 79 18.54 1.53 7.43
N SER A 80 18.94 2.74 6.99
CA SER A 80 19.59 2.91 5.68
C SER A 80 20.93 2.17 5.63
N GLU A 81 21.73 2.23 6.69
CA GLU A 81 22.99 1.49 6.82
C GLU A 81 22.78 -0.02 6.83
N LYS A 82 21.76 -0.53 7.56
CA LYS A 82 21.37 -1.94 7.57
C LYS A 82 21.01 -2.44 6.16
N LEU A 83 20.19 -1.70 5.41
CA LEU A 83 19.84 -2.04 4.04
C LEU A 83 21.06 -1.99 3.11
N TYR A 84 21.94 -0.99 3.28
CA TYR A 84 23.18 -0.88 2.51
C TYR A 84 24.09 -2.09 2.71
N GLU A 85 24.36 -2.50 3.96
CA GLU A 85 25.21 -3.65 4.25
C GLU A 85 24.68 -4.95 3.61
N ARG A 86 23.37 -5.07 3.47
CA ARG A 86 22.73 -6.25 2.88
C ARG A 86 22.67 -6.22 1.35
N LEU A 87 22.83 -5.05 0.72
CA LEU A 87 22.73 -4.85 -0.72
C LEU A 87 24.05 -4.49 -1.41
N LYS A 88 25.09 -4.10 -0.65
CA LYS A 88 26.34 -3.53 -1.17
C LYS A 88 27.07 -4.39 -2.21
N ASP A 89 26.89 -5.72 -2.15
CA ASP A 89 27.54 -6.68 -3.06
C ASP A 89 26.55 -7.20 -4.13
N TYR A 90 25.35 -6.66 -4.21
CA TYR A 90 24.33 -7.17 -5.11
C TYR A 90 24.29 -6.50 -6.48
N ALA A 91 24.57 -5.21 -6.54
CA ALA A 91 24.63 -4.44 -7.79
C ALA A 91 26.08 -4.00 -8.08
N ASP A 92 26.38 -3.61 -9.31
CA ASP A 92 27.72 -3.11 -9.67
C ASP A 92 28.10 -1.89 -8.84
N TYR A 93 27.11 -1.04 -8.54
CA TYR A 93 27.28 0.14 -7.69
C TYR A 93 26.13 0.28 -6.68
N VAL A 94 26.48 0.42 -5.42
CA VAL A 94 25.53 0.74 -4.35
C VAL A 94 26.02 1.97 -3.59
N PHE A 95 25.23 3.04 -3.62
CA PHE A 95 25.55 4.30 -2.97
C PHE A 95 24.70 4.51 -1.72
N LEU A 96 25.34 5.00 -0.65
CA LEU A 96 24.67 5.38 0.58
C LEU A 96 24.82 6.89 0.81
N MET A 97 23.66 7.59 0.90
CA MET A 97 23.59 9.01 1.21
C MET A 97 22.79 9.23 2.50
N THR A 98 23.47 9.72 3.54
CA THR A 98 22.82 9.99 4.84
C THR A 98 22.99 11.44 5.27
N GLY A 99 22.21 11.90 6.25
CA GLY A 99 22.32 13.25 6.81
C GLY A 99 23.68 13.57 7.45
N ASN A 100 24.52 12.57 7.69
CA ASN A 100 25.88 12.74 8.23
C ASN A 100 26.90 13.12 7.15
N ASN A 101 26.58 12.88 5.87
CA ASN A 101 27.48 13.28 4.79
C ASN A 101 27.46 14.81 4.63
N SER A 102 28.65 15.39 4.47
CA SER A 102 28.78 16.81 4.15
C SER A 102 28.24 17.11 2.74
N LYS A 103 27.92 18.37 2.45
CA LYS A 103 27.51 18.79 1.11
C LYS A 103 28.55 18.42 0.03
N LYS A 104 29.85 18.43 0.39
CA LYS A 104 30.95 18.05 -0.52
C LYS A 104 30.91 16.54 -0.83
N GLU A 105 30.64 15.72 0.17
CA GLU A 105 30.49 14.25 -0.02
C GLU A 105 29.26 13.92 -0.84
N HIS A 106 28.11 14.58 -0.59
CA HIS A 106 26.92 14.40 -1.42
C HIS A 106 27.20 14.73 -2.89
N LYS A 107 27.91 15.83 -3.16
CA LYS A 107 28.28 16.21 -4.51
C LYS A 107 29.20 15.16 -5.14
N LYS A 108 30.18 14.65 -4.40
CA LYS A 108 31.10 13.61 -4.85
C LYS A 108 30.35 12.31 -5.20
N ILE A 109 29.41 11.87 -4.33
CA ILE A 109 28.60 10.69 -4.60
C ILE A 109 27.77 10.88 -5.88
N LEU A 110 27.13 12.03 -6.05
CA LEU A 110 26.34 12.33 -7.23
C LEU A 110 27.21 12.36 -8.51
N GLU A 111 28.41 12.92 -8.45
CA GLU A 111 29.40 12.90 -9.55
C GLU A 111 29.78 11.45 -9.89
N GLN A 112 30.04 10.59 -8.90
CA GLN A 112 30.32 9.16 -9.11
C GLN A 112 29.13 8.43 -9.76
N MET A 113 27.91 8.70 -9.30
CA MET A 113 26.69 8.12 -9.89
C MET A 113 26.55 8.49 -11.37
N HIS A 114 26.88 9.72 -11.74
CA HIS A 114 26.84 10.17 -13.14
C HIS A 114 27.91 9.51 -14.04
N GLN A 115 28.97 8.95 -13.46
CA GLN A 115 30.01 8.23 -14.18
C GLN A 115 29.70 6.75 -14.41
N VAL A 116 28.67 6.19 -13.73
CA VAL A 116 28.28 4.80 -13.89
C VAL A 116 27.70 4.59 -15.29
N ASP A 117 28.22 3.58 -16.00
CA ASP A 117 27.73 3.24 -17.33
C ASP A 117 26.26 2.81 -17.29
N LYS A 118 25.55 3.04 -18.40
CA LYS A 118 24.13 2.67 -18.49
C LYS A 118 23.88 1.16 -18.39
N ALA A 119 24.85 0.37 -18.79
CA ALA A 119 24.78 -1.10 -18.73
C ALA A 119 25.02 -1.66 -17.31
N GLU A 120 25.64 -0.85 -16.43
CA GLU A 120 25.95 -1.25 -15.06
C GLU A 120 24.76 -0.97 -14.13
N SER A 121 24.51 -1.87 -13.20
CA SER A 121 23.42 -1.76 -12.22
C SER A 121 23.79 -0.79 -11.09
N LEU A 122 22.79 0.00 -10.64
CA LEU A 122 22.98 1.01 -9.62
C LEU A 122 21.83 1.02 -8.62
N ILE A 123 22.15 1.04 -7.33
CA ILE A 123 21.21 1.25 -6.22
C ILE A 123 21.62 2.51 -5.46
N LEU A 124 20.67 3.40 -5.20
CA LEU A 124 20.85 4.50 -4.26
C LEU A 124 20.04 4.24 -2.99
N ILE A 125 20.71 4.24 -1.84
CA ILE A 125 20.05 4.20 -0.53
C ILE A 125 20.25 5.55 0.13
N ALA A 126 19.18 6.20 0.58
CA ALA A 126 19.27 7.54 1.13
C ALA A 126 18.32 7.77 2.31
N THR A 127 18.68 8.71 3.19
CA THR A 127 17.71 9.24 4.15
C THR A 127 16.82 10.27 3.45
N GLY A 128 15.50 10.26 3.77
CA GLY A 128 14.48 11.01 3.03
C GLY A 128 14.70 12.52 2.89
N SER A 129 15.48 13.14 3.80
CA SER A 129 15.83 14.57 3.73
C SER A 129 16.81 14.92 2.60
N LEU A 130 17.51 13.94 2.05
CA LEU A 130 18.62 14.16 1.09
C LEU A 130 18.18 14.16 -0.37
N VAL A 131 17.06 13.57 -0.69
CA VAL A 131 16.45 13.65 -2.02
C VAL A 131 15.71 15.01 -2.21
N GLY A 132 16.01 15.97 -1.34
CA GLY A 132 15.52 17.35 -1.35
C GLY A 132 16.18 18.26 -2.38
N GLU A 133 16.39 19.53 -2.01
CA GLU A 133 16.94 20.56 -2.90
C GLU A 133 18.32 20.18 -3.46
N GLY A 134 18.48 20.30 -4.79
CA GLY A 134 19.75 20.10 -5.47
C GLY A 134 20.08 18.67 -5.91
N PHE A 135 19.30 17.67 -5.54
CA PHE A 135 19.49 16.31 -6.03
C PHE A 135 18.85 16.15 -7.42
N ASP A 136 19.65 15.86 -8.43
CA ASP A 136 19.20 15.62 -9.80
C ASP A 136 19.94 14.43 -10.41
N PHE A 137 19.24 13.29 -10.54
CA PHE A 137 19.75 12.09 -11.18
C PHE A 137 18.62 11.42 -12.00
N PRO A 138 18.46 11.81 -13.28
CA PRO A 138 17.32 11.42 -14.11
C PRO A 138 17.18 9.92 -14.37
N ARG A 139 18.26 9.14 -14.22
CA ARG A 139 18.25 7.69 -14.43
C ARG A 139 17.35 6.95 -13.43
N LEU A 140 17.09 7.50 -12.22
CA LEU A 140 16.21 6.85 -11.23
C LEU A 140 14.79 6.69 -11.77
N ASP A 141 14.28 5.48 -11.70
CA ASP A 141 12.96 5.11 -12.22
C ASP A 141 12.06 4.38 -11.20
N THR A 142 12.64 3.96 -10.08
CA THR A 142 11.90 3.22 -9.04
C THR A 142 12.21 3.77 -7.66
N LEU A 143 11.16 4.05 -6.88
CA LEU A 143 11.24 4.50 -5.50
C LEU A 143 10.76 3.40 -4.57
N PHE A 144 11.58 3.02 -3.60
CA PHE A 144 11.20 2.18 -2.47
C PHE A 144 11.02 3.05 -1.24
N MET A 145 9.78 3.23 -0.78
CA MET A 145 9.49 3.93 0.47
C MET A 145 9.63 2.98 1.67
N ALA A 146 10.88 2.71 2.06
CA ALA A 146 11.18 1.81 3.15
C ALA A 146 10.66 2.30 4.53
N THR A 147 10.41 3.61 4.67
CA THR A 147 9.72 4.18 5.84
C THR A 147 8.46 4.91 5.40
N PRO A 148 7.29 4.63 5.99
CA PRO A 148 6.05 5.32 5.67
C PRO A 148 6.11 6.82 5.90
N VAL A 149 5.60 7.61 4.95
CA VAL A 149 5.44 9.06 5.06
C VAL A 149 3.97 9.44 4.93
N SER A 150 3.53 10.50 5.63
CA SER A 150 2.14 10.93 5.60
C SER A 150 1.91 12.22 4.82
N PHE A 151 2.99 12.89 4.40
CA PHE A 151 2.90 14.24 3.86
C PHE A 151 2.79 14.21 2.34
N ARG A 152 1.68 14.75 1.79
CA ARG A 152 1.46 14.91 0.36
C ARG A 152 2.67 15.54 -0.34
N GLY A 153 3.19 16.66 0.19
CA GLY A 153 4.33 17.37 -0.39
C GLY A 153 5.60 16.53 -0.50
N VAL A 154 5.82 15.58 0.42
CA VAL A 154 6.97 14.67 0.36
C VAL A 154 6.79 13.66 -0.78
N VAL A 155 5.60 13.10 -0.94
CA VAL A 155 5.29 12.18 -2.05
C VAL A 155 5.42 12.90 -3.40
N GLU A 156 4.87 14.13 -3.52
CA GLU A 156 5.00 14.96 -4.72
C GLU A 156 6.46 15.31 -5.04
N GLN A 157 7.26 15.61 -4.02
CA GLN A 157 8.68 15.93 -4.18
C GLN A 157 9.48 14.72 -4.69
N TYR A 158 9.25 13.54 -4.11
CA TYR A 158 9.92 12.31 -4.54
C TYR A 158 9.47 11.88 -5.94
N ALA A 159 8.17 11.90 -6.20
CA ALA A 159 7.62 11.65 -7.52
C ALA A 159 8.20 12.62 -8.56
N GLY A 160 8.29 13.91 -8.25
CA GLY A 160 8.89 14.92 -9.14
C GLY A 160 10.36 14.69 -9.48
N ARG A 161 11.11 13.97 -8.64
CA ARG A 161 12.51 13.60 -8.93
C ARG A 161 12.62 12.40 -9.85
N LEU A 162 11.72 11.45 -9.70
CA LEU A 162 11.63 10.30 -10.61
C LEU A 162 11.13 10.70 -12.01
N ASN A 163 10.27 11.71 -12.10
CA ASN A 163 9.63 12.16 -13.33
C ASN A 163 10.58 13.03 -14.21
N ARG A 164 11.89 12.82 -14.11
CA ARG A 164 12.86 13.44 -15.01
C ARG A 164 13.01 12.61 -16.26
N ASP A 165 13.09 13.31 -17.40
CA ASP A 165 13.30 12.67 -18.70
C ASP A 165 14.64 11.94 -18.73
N TYR A 166 14.61 10.69 -19.13
CA TYR A 166 15.80 9.88 -19.36
C TYR A 166 15.54 8.91 -20.52
N ALA A 167 16.50 8.78 -21.41
CA ALA A 167 16.31 7.96 -22.60
C ALA A 167 16.06 6.48 -22.24
N GLY A 168 14.93 5.94 -22.69
CA GLY A 168 14.48 4.58 -22.41
C GLY A 168 13.63 4.42 -21.16
N LYS A 169 13.30 5.49 -20.43
CA LYS A 169 12.37 5.43 -19.29
C LYS A 169 10.94 5.44 -19.77
N GLU A 170 10.26 4.29 -19.65
CA GLU A 170 8.85 4.10 -20.06
C GLU A 170 7.88 4.36 -18.91
N ASN A 171 8.31 4.10 -17.69
CA ASN A 171 7.49 4.29 -16.50
C ASN A 171 8.34 4.59 -15.26
N VAL A 172 7.70 5.12 -14.24
CA VAL A 172 8.23 5.25 -12.89
C VAL A 172 7.36 4.50 -11.92
N ILE A 173 7.97 3.80 -10.96
CA ILE A 173 7.27 2.94 -10.01
C ILE A 173 7.60 3.37 -8.58
N ILE A 174 6.58 3.47 -7.74
CA ILE A 174 6.72 3.63 -6.29
C ILE A 174 6.31 2.31 -5.61
N TYR A 175 7.24 1.65 -4.94
CA TYR A 175 6.93 0.58 -3.99
C TYR A 175 6.55 1.22 -2.66
N ASP A 176 5.29 1.06 -2.28
CA ASP A 176 4.73 1.61 -1.06
C ASP A 176 4.44 0.49 -0.05
N TYR A 177 5.28 0.38 0.98
CA TYR A 177 5.12 -0.64 2.02
C TYR A 177 4.03 -0.22 3.00
N VAL A 178 2.97 -1.06 3.05
CA VAL A 178 1.74 -0.81 3.81
C VAL A 178 1.77 -1.62 5.09
N ASP A 179 2.11 -0.95 6.20
CA ASP A 179 2.14 -1.53 7.54
C ASP A 179 0.77 -1.34 8.22
N ASN A 180 -0.27 -2.02 7.68
CA ASN A 180 -1.69 -1.83 8.01
C ASN A 180 -2.08 -2.22 9.44
N HIS A 181 -1.35 -3.15 10.08
CA HIS A 181 -1.60 -3.55 11.45
C HIS A 181 -1.22 -2.49 12.51
N ILE A 182 -0.55 -1.42 12.09
CA ILE A 182 -0.21 -0.30 12.94
C ILE A 182 -1.11 0.89 12.58
N PRO A 183 -2.11 1.26 13.40
CA PRO A 183 -3.13 2.25 13.05
C PRO A 183 -2.58 3.60 12.57
N MET A 184 -1.41 4.01 13.09
CA MET A 184 -0.73 5.21 12.64
C MET A 184 -0.31 5.11 11.17
N PHE A 185 0.26 3.99 10.76
CA PHE A 185 0.74 3.78 9.39
C PHE A 185 -0.40 3.52 8.41
N ASP A 186 -1.46 2.84 8.85
CA ASP A 186 -2.70 2.69 8.08
C ASP A 186 -3.31 4.07 7.75
N ASN A 187 -3.43 4.95 8.74
CA ASN A 187 -3.88 6.33 8.51
C ASN A 187 -2.93 7.13 7.59
N MET A 188 -1.61 6.89 7.66
CA MET A 188 -0.65 7.51 6.73
C MET A 188 -0.84 6.98 5.31
N TYR A 189 -1.11 5.69 5.14
CA TYR A 189 -1.38 5.10 3.84
C TYR A 189 -2.64 5.69 3.20
N ALA A 190 -3.73 5.83 3.96
CA ALA A 190 -4.95 6.49 3.49
C ALA A 190 -4.70 7.91 2.95
N LYS A 191 -3.79 8.68 3.59
CA LYS A 191 -3.38 9.99 3.09
C LYS A 191 -2.56 9.91 1.81
N ARG A 192 -1.68 8.89 1.68
CA ARG A 192 -0.91 8.65 0.45
C ARG A 192 -1.80 8.25 -0.72
N LEU A 193 -2.85 7.46 -0.51
CA LEU A 193 -3.84 7.13 -1.54
C LEU A 193 -4.41 8.39 -2.19
N LYS A 194 -4.80 9.38 -1.39
CA LYS A 194 -5.29 10.68 -1.89
C LYS A 194 -4.23 11.43 -2.68
N ALA A 195 -2.98 11.43 -2.20
CA ALA A 195 -1.88 12.07 -2.89
C ALA A 195 -1.60 11.43 -4.25
N TYR A 196 -1.54 10.10 -4.33
CA TYR A 196 -1.34 9.37 -5.60
C TYR A 196 -2.40 9.70 -6.63
N LYS A 197 -3.69 9.69 -6.24
CA LYS A 197 -4.79 10.09 -7.12
C LYS A 197 -4.61 11.51 -7.67
N GLN A 198 -4.23 12.46 -6.81
CA GLN A 198 -4.08 13.85 -7.18
C GLN A 198 -2.91 14.11 -8.13
N ILE A 199 -1.81 13.36 -7.99
CA ILE A 199 -0.65 13.47 -8.87
C ILE A 199 -0.72 12.56 -10.11
N GLY A 200 -1.81 11.80 -10.28
CA GLY A 200 -2.06 10.99 -11.47
C GLY A 200 -1.31 9.67 -11.52
N TYR A 201 -0.93 9.12 -10.35
CA TYR A 201 -0.37 7.77 -10.27
C TYR A 201 -1.48 6.71 -10.35
N GLU A 202 -1.18 5.62 -11.05
CA GLU A 202 -2.04 4.44 -11.18
C GLU A 202 -1.44 3.29 -10.37
N PHE A 203 -2.28 2.33 -9.95
CA PHE A 203 -1.80 1.17 -9.21
C PHE A 203 -1.34 0.06 -10.16
N ALA A 204 -0.10 -0.41 -9.96
CA ALA A 204 0.42 -1.60 -10.62
C ALA A 204 0.09 -2.85 -9.80
N CYS A 205 -0.34 -3.92 -10.46
CA CYS A 205 -0.64 -5.20 -9.80
C CYS A 205 0.51 -6.18 -9.85
N SER A 206 1.44 -5.99 -10.76
CA SER A 206 2.67 -6.76 -10.91
C SER A 206 3.60 -6.02 -11.87
N LEU A 207 4.89 -6.36 -11.85
CA LEU A 207 5.89 -5.88 -12.84
C LEU A 207 5.60 -6.34 -14.30
N GLN A 208 4.45 -6.93 -14.57
CA GLN A 208 4.02 -7.22 -15.94
C GLN A 208 3.56 -5.93 -16.63
N ILE A 209 4.52 -5.21 -17.11
CA ILE A 209 4.40 -4.06 -18.01
C ILE A 209 3.64 -4.53 -19.26
N GLY A 210 2.44 -4.01 -19.50
CA GLY A 210 1.72 -4.19 -20.76
C GLY A 210 0.27 -4.70 -20.72
N LYS A 211 -0.31 -5.03 -19.57
CA LYS A 211 -1.76 -5.23 -19.46
C LYS A 211 -2.38 -4.05 -18.73
N GLN A 212 -3.29 -3.33 -19.40
CA GLN A 212 -4.14 -2.32 -18.75
C GLN A 212 -5.00 -3.02 -17.68
N THR A 213 -4.54 -2.97 -16.44
CA THR A 213 -5.33 -3.36 -15.30
C THR A 213 -6.18 -2.15 -14.91
N VAL A 214 -7.49 -2.36 -14.74
CA VAL A 214 -8.42 -1.29 -14.29
C VAL A 214 -8.23 -1.11 -12.79
N ASN A 215 -7.14 -0.46 -12.41
CA ASN A 215 -6.86 -0.09 -11.04
C ASN A 215 -7.21 1.37 -10.83
N ALA A 216 -7.92 1.68 -9.76
CA ALA A 216 -8.37 3.03 -9.51
C ALA A 216 -8.49 3.32 -8.02
N ILE A 217 -8.44 4.61 -7.67
CA ILE A 217 -8.80 5.11 -6.35
C ILE A 217 -10.18 5.73 -6.46
N TYR A 218 -11.07 5.29 -5.58
CA TYR A 218 -12.43 5.79 -5.46
C TYR A 218 -12.61 6.55 -4.15
N ASP A 219 -13.49 7.53 -4.17
CA ASP A 219 -13.91 8.27 -2.98
C ASP A 219 -15.21 7.68 -2.42
N TRP A 220 -15.56 8.06 -1.20
CA TRP A 220 -16.75 7.62 -0.46
C TRP A 220 -18.07 7.79 -1.25
N ASP A 221 -18.14 8.73 -2.19
CA ASP A 221 -19.34 9.06 -2.95
C ASP A 221 -19.47 8.29 -4.28
N ASN A 222 -18.41 7.62 -4.75
CA ASN A 222 -18.44 6.99 -6.07
C ASN A 222 -17.97 5.51 -6.10
N TYR A 223 -17.39 4.97 -5.02
CA TYR A 223 -16.88 3.61 -5.02
C TYR A 223 -17.98 2.54 -5.13
N SER A 224 -19.15 2.79 -4.55
CA SER A 224 -20.19 1.77 -4.36
C SER A 224 -20.66 1.14 -5.68
N THR A 225 -20.80 1.94 -6.74
CA THR A 225 -21.21 1.45 -8.07
C THR A 225 -20.25 0.40 -8.63
N TYR A 226 -18.96 0.64 -8.53
CA TYR A 226 -17.92 -0.28 -9.02
C TYR A 226 -17.72 -1.46 -8.08
N TYR A 227 -17.80 -1.21 -6.77
CA TYR A 227 -17.73 -2.24 -5.75
C TYR A 227 -18.88 -3.26 -5.88
N HIS A 228 -20.13 -2.80 -6.01
CA HIS A 228 -21.27 -3.66 -6.24
C HIS A 228 -21.15 -4.46 -7.56
N LYS A 229 -20.61 -3.84 -8.61
CA LYS A 229 -20.36 -4.53 -9.88
C LYS A 229 -19.36 -5.68 -9.70
N ASP A 230 -18.28 -5.48 -8.96
CA ASP A 230 -17.31 -6.53 -8.69
C ASP A 230 -17.91 -7.64 -7.82
N LEU A 231 -18.66 -7.29 -6.76
CA LEU A 231 -19.36 -8.26 -5.93
C LEU A 231 -20.32 -9.14 -6.75
N LEU A 232 -21.14 -8.53 -7.62
CA LEU A 232 -22.04 -9.24 -8.50
C LEU A 232 -21.33 -10.03 -9.61
N GLY A 233 -20.09 -9.69 -9.93
CA GLY A 233 -19.21 -10.40 -10.85
C GLY A 233 -18.56 -11.65 -10.27
N ALA A 234 -18.58 -11.85 -8.94
CA ALA A 234 -17.94 -12.96 -8.27
C ALA A 234 -18.44 -14.33 -8.73
N ASN A 235 -17.54 -15.29 -8.87
CA ASN A 235 -17.86 -16.66 -9.29
C ASN A 235 -17.51 -17.72 -8.24
N ASN A 236 -16.55 -17.45 -7.35
CA ASN A 236 -16.05 -18.44 -6.39
C ASN A 236 -16.22 -17.97 -4.94
N ASN A 237 -15.59 -16.86 -4.58
CA ASN A 237 -15.61 -16.38 -3.21
C ASN A 237 -15.60 -14.86 -3.09
N ILE A 238 -16.16 -14.38 -2.00
CA ILE A 238 -16.15 -12.98 -1.57
C ILE A 238 -15.74 -12.95 -0.11
N ILE A 239 -14.72 -12.18 0.22
CA ILE A 239 -14.30 -11.92 1.58
C ILE A 239 -14.37 -10.43 1.82
N ILE A 240 -15.10 -10.02 2.86
CA ILE A 240 -15.24 -8.62 3.25
C ILE A 240 -14.79 -8.48 4.69
N SER A 241 -13.78 -7.67 4.93
CA SER A 241 -13.30 -7.31 6.25
C SER A 241 -13.71 -5.88 6.59
N SER A 242 -14.48 -5.73 7.66
CA SER A 242 -14.96 -4.44 8.13
C SER A 242 -15.09 -4.48 9.65
N PRO A 243 -14.28 -3.70 10.40
CA PRO A 243 -14.31 -3.74 11.86
C PRO A 243 -15.67 -3.36 12.43
N VAL A 244 -16.34 -2.42 11.79
CA VAL A 244 -17.66 -1.93 12.20
C VAL A 244 -18.69 -2.33 11.15
N ILE A 245 -19.86 -2.79 11.61
CA ILE A 245 -21.01 -3.10 10.78
C ILE A 245 -22.20 -2.21 11.16
N SER A 246 -23.16 -2.05 10.27
CA SER A 246 -24.44 -1.36 10.54
C SER A 246 -25.58 -2.10 9.87
N GLY A 247 -26.75 -2.10 10.51
CA GLY A 247 -27.93 -2.80 9.98
C GLY A 247 -28.24 -2.44 8.53
N PRO A 248 -28.34 -1.16 8.15
CA PRO A 248 -28.62 -0.77 6.77
C PRO A 248 -27.63 -1.36 5.75
N LYS A 249 -26.33 -1.34 6.03
CA LYS A 249 -25.31 -1.88 5.15
C LYS A 249 -25.27 -3.41 5.11
N VAL A 250 -25.51 -4.06 6.26
CA VAL A 250 -25.62 -5.52 6.34
C VAL A 250 -26.81 -6.01 5.52
N TYR A 251 -28.00 -5.41 5.67
CA TYR A 251 -29.18 -5.81 4.91
C TYR A 251 -29.06 -5.47 3.42
N GLU A 252 -28.43 -4.35 3.06
CA GLU A 252 -28.07 -4.04 1.67
C GLU A 252 -27.21 -5.16 1.07
N LEU A 253 -26.15 -5.58 1.78
CA LEU A 253 -25.26 -6.65 1.32
C LEU A 253 -25.98 -8.00 1.20
N ILE A 254 -26.78 -8.38 2.21
CA ILE A 254 -27.54 -9.63 2.18
C ILE A 254 -28.45 -9.66 0.93
N ASN A 255 -29.17 -8.58 0.67
CA ASN A 255 -30.04 -8.49 -0.49
C ASN A 255 -29.26 -8.52 -1.80
N LEU A 256 -28.11 -7.82 -1.87
CA LEU A 256 -27.26 -7.76 -3.06
C LEU A 256 -26.67 -9.13 -3.41
N LEU A 257 -26.25 -9.91 -2.41
CA LEU A 257 -25.51 -11.15 -2.61
C LEU A 257 -26.38 -12.42 -2.50
N LYS A 258 -27.66 -12.31 -2.28
CA LYS A 258 -28.58 -13.44 -2.13
C LYS A 258 -28.47 -14.44 -3.30
N GLU A 259 -28.53 -13.96 -4.53
CA GLU A 259 -28.46 -14.81 -5.71
C GLU A 259 -27.06 -15.44 -5.88
N LYS A 260 -26.00 -14.70 -5.52
CA LYS A 260 -24.62 -15.21 -5.54
C LYS A 260 -24.42 -16.33 -4.54
N GLN A 261 -24.90 -16.16 -3.31
CA GLN A 261 -24.87 -17.18 -2.27
C GLN A 261 -25.65 -18.44 -2.73
N MET A 262 -26.85 -18.27 -3.30
CA MET A 262 -27.65 -19.41 -3.82
C MET A 262 -26.98 -20.10 -5.02
N SER A 263 -26.13 -19.43 -5.79
CA SER A 263 -25.35 -20.02 -6.88
C SER A 263 -24.05 -20.69 -6.42
N GLY A 264 -23.78 -20.72 -5.10
CA GLY A 264 -22.65 -21.43 -4.51
C GLY A 264 -21.42 -20.56 -4.27
N VAL A 265 -21.50 -19.23 -4.49
CA VAL A 265 -20.39 -18.32 -4.12
C VAL A 265 -20.24 -18.28 -2.61
N GLN A 266 -19.04 -18.56 -2.12
CA GLN A 266 -18.74 -18.52 -0.69
C GLN A 266 -18.55 -17.08 -0.21
N ILE A 267 -19.31 -16.64 0.80
CA ILE A 267 -19.24 -15.28 1.32
C ILE A 267 -18.75 -15.32 2.76
N THR A 268 -17.62 -14.66 3.02
CA THR A 268 -17.03 -14.57 4.35
C THR A 268 -16.98 -13.12 4.80
N ILE A 269 -17.48 -12.86 6.01
CA ILE A 269 -17.40 -11.54 6.66
C ILE A 269 -16.43 -11.64 7.84
N VAL A 270 -15.45 -10.77 7.87
CA VAL A 270 -14.52 -10.60 8.99
C VAL A 270 -14.88 -9.31 9.71
N THR A 271 -15.21 -9.39 10.99
CA THR A 271 -15.65 -8.23 11.79
C THR A 271 -15.38 -8.42 13.27
N TRP A 272 -15.53 -7.38 14.06
CA TRP A 272 -15.37 -7.50 15.51
C TRP A 272 -16.41 -8.44 16.12
N ALA A 273 -16.01 -9.10 17.22
CA ALA A 273 -16.94 -9.86 18.04
C ALA A 273 -18.02 -8.91 18.64
N PRO A 274 -19.28 -9.38 18.85
CA PRO A 274 -20.36 -8.53 19.33
C PRO A 274 -20.09 -7.79 20.64
N ASP A 275 -19.30 -8.36 21.52
CA ASP A 275 -18.90 -7.80 22.81
C ASP A 275 -17.68 -6.86 22.71
N SER A 276 -16.99 -6.83 21.58
CA SER A 276 -15.87 -5.91 21.30
C SER A 276 -16.33 -4.50 20.85
N TYR A 277 -17.61 -4.31 20.54
CA TYR A 277 -18.14 -3.00 20.18
C TYR A 277 -18.26 -2.10 21.41
N ARG A 278 -17.62 -0.93 21.36
CA ARG A 278 -17.57 0.02 22.49
C ARG A 278 -18.91 0.78 22.73
N PHE A 279 -19.80 0.76 21.75
CA PHE A 279 -21.07 1.52 21.78
C PHE A 279 -22.19 0.66 21.20
N GLY A 280 -23.35 0.74 21.79
CA GLY A 280 -24.56 0.04 21.34
C GLY A 280 -24.92 -1.16 22.21
N ASP A 281 -26.05 -1.79 21.89
CA ASP A 281 -26.54 -2.98 22.58
C ASP A 281 -25.89 -4.23 21.97
N ALA A 282 -25.25 -5.05 22.79
CA ALA A 282 -24.65 -6.32 22.35
C ALA A 282 -25.68 -7.23 21.65
N ALA A 283 -26.96 -7.23 22.09
CA ALA A 283 -28.03 -7.98 21.46
C ALA A 283 -28.26 -7.54 20.00
N TYR A 284 -28.13 -6.25 19.69
CA TYR A 284 -28.25 -5.74 18.33
C TYR A 284 -27.10 -6.27 17.42
N TRP A 285 -25.87 -6.29 17.91
CA TRP A 285 -24.73 -6.82 17.16
C TRP A 285 -24.83 -8.33 16.98
N MET A 286 -25.25 -9.06 18.01
CA MET A 286 -25.52 -10.49 17.92
C MET A 286 -26.58 -10.79 16.87
N GLN A 287 -27.65 -10.00 16.81
CA GLN A 287 -28.71 -10.19 15.81
C GLN A 287 -28.20 -9.99 14.39
N LEU A 288 -27.40 -8.95 14.13
CA LEU A 288 -26.83 -8.72 12.81
C LEU A 288 -25.88 -9.86 12.35
N HIS A 289 -25.10 -10.42 13.28
CA HIS A 289 -24.28 -11.59 12.99
C HIS A 289 -25.14 -12.81 12.66
N GLU A 290 -26.22 -13.00 13.39
CA GLU A 290 -27.13 -14.11 13.14
C GLU A 290 -27.87 -13.96 11.81
N ASP A 291 -28.35 -12.77 11.47
CA ASP A 291 -28.99 -12.47 10.19
C ASP A 291 -28.06 -12.78 8.99
N MET A 292 -26.78 -12.43 9.11
CA MET A 292 -25.78 -12.77 8.09
C MET A 292 -25.54 -14.29 7.99
N ARG A 293 -25.49 -15.03 9.14
CA ARG A 293 -25.37 -16.50 9.13
C ARG A 293 -26.61 -17.16 8.50
N GLN A 294 -27.79 -16.67 8.83
CA GLN A 294 -29.04 -17.18 8.22
C GLN A 294 -29.11 -16.89 6.72
N ALA A 295 -28.46 -15.82 6.24
CA ALA A 295 -28.27 -15.57 4.83
C ALA A 295 -27.20 -16.47 4.15
N GLY A 296 -26.58 -17.39 4.92
CA GLY A 296 -25.57 -18.32 4.42
C GLY A 296 -24.16 -17.75 4.37
N PHE A 297 -23.87 -16.65 5.07
CA PHE A 297 -22.54 -16.07 5.15
C PHE A 297 -21.73 -16.70 6.28
N TYR A 298 -20.46 -16.97 6.04
CA TYR A 298 -19.52 -17.33 7.10
C TYR A 298 -19.04 -16.09 7.83
N ILE A 299 -19.12 -16.08 9.17
CA ILE A 299 -18.71 -14.94 10.00
C ILE A 299 -17.49 -15.33 10.82
N LYS A 300 -16.36 -14.69 10.53
CA LYS A 300 -15.15 -14.73 11.35
C LYS A 300 -15.11 -13.51 12.25
N THR A 301 -15.10 -13.72 13.55
CA THR A 301 -14.96 -12.64 14.52
C THR A 301 -13.50 -12.47 14.93
N VAL A 302 -13.08 -11.22 15.11
CA VAL A 302 -11.78 -10.82 15.62
C VAL A 302 -11.95 -9.89 16.83
N GLU A 303 -11.00 -9.93 17.76
CA GLU A 303 -11.12 -9.15 19.01
C GLU A 303 -10.27 -7.88 18.97
N GLU A 304 -9.16 -7.87 18.26
CA GLU A 304 -8.16 -6.83 18.34
C GLU A 304 -8.02 -5.99 17.06
N SER A 305 -7.51 -6.53 15.99
CA SER A 305 -7.32 -5.82 14.72
C SER A 305 -8.25 -6.35 13.63
N CYS A 306 -8.81 -5.45 12.85
CA CYS A 306 -9.65 -5.79 11.72
C CYS A 306 -9.43 -4.70 10.65
N GLU A 307 -8.82 -5.08 9.56
CA GLU A 307 -8.56 -4.21 8.43
C GLU A 307 -9.84 -3.97 7.62
N ARG A 308 -9.80 -2.97 6.73
CA ARG A 308 -10.91 -2.63 5.83
C ARG A 308 -10.55 -2.99 4.42
N PHE A 309 -11.03 -4.15 3.97
CA PHE A 309 -10.80 -4.61 2.62
C PHE A 309 -11.93 -5.53 2.13
N ALA A 310 -11.96 -5.76 0.83
CA ALA A 310 -12.64 -6.92 0.26
C ALA A 310 -11.72 -7.60 -0.75
N VAL A 311 -11.80 -8.94 -0.79
CA VAL A 311 -11.14 -9.77 -1.78
C VAL A 311 -12.21 -10.58 -2.50
N ILE A 312 -12.23 -10.52 -3.82
CA ILE A 312 -13.22 -11.19 -4.66
C ILE A 312 -12.47 -12.12 -5.62
N ASP A 313 -12.86 -13.40 -5.62
CA ASP A 313 -12.26 -14.46 -6.46
C ASP A 313 -10.73 -14.55 -6.32
N GLN A 314 -10.18 -14.18 -5.16
CA GLN A 314 -8.73 -14.15 -4.87
C GLN A 314 -7.91 -13.31 -5.87
N GLU A 315 -8.52 -12.34 -6.52
CA GLU A 315 -7.88 -11.53 -7.55
C GLU A 315 -8.23 -10.04 -7.47
N VAL A 316 -9.51 -9.68 -7.25
CA VAL A 316 -9.93 -8.29 -7.12
C VAL A 316 -9.84 -7.87 -5.66
N VAL A 317 -9.03 -6.86 -5.38
CA VAL A 317 -8.80 -6.33 -4.04
C VAL A 317 -9.36 -4.92 -3.94
N TRP A 318 -10.19 -4.68 -2.92
CA TRP A 318 -10.60 -3.37 -2.47
C TRP A 318 -9.98 -3.11 -1.10
N TYR A 319 -9.17 -2.06 -0.98
CA TYR A 319 -8.46 -1.73 0.27
C TYR A 319 -8.42 -0.23 0.53
N GLY A 320 -8.71 0.20 1.76
CA GLY A 320 -8.68 1.61 2.14
C GLY A 320 -9.29 1.89 3.51
N ASN A 321 -9.65 3.14 3.77
CA ASN A 321 -10.26 3.53 5.04
C ASN A 321 -11.79 3.59 5.03
N ILE A 322 -12.45 3.22 3.93
CA ILE A 322 -13.90 3.07 3.87
C ILE A 322 -14.34 1.83 4.66
N ASN A 323 -15.35 2.00 5.53
CA ASN A 323 -16.01 0.88 6.17
C ASN A 323 -17.04 0.28 5.21
N LEU A 324 -16.71 -0.87 4.61
CA LEU A 324 -17.57 -1.50 3.59
C LEU A 324 -18.95 -1.91 4.14
N LEU A 325 -19.09 -2.14 5.45
CA LEU A 325 -20.33 -2.57 6.13
C LEU A 325 -20.87 -1.56 7.15
N ALA A 326 -20.36 -0.34 7.18
CA ALA A 326 -20.83 0.74 8.03
C ALA A 326 -20.92 2.06 7.27
N LYS A 327 -21.33 3.13 7.96
CA LYS A 327 -21.43 4.46 7.36
C LYS A 327 -20.03 5.02 7.07
N ASP A 328 -19.85 5.50 5.86
CA ASP A 328 -18.63 6.13 5.41
C ASP A 328 -18.46 7.56 5.94
N LYS A 329 -17.23 8.04 5.97
CA LYS A 329 -16.90 9.45 6.26
C LYS A 329 -16.62 10.18 4.95
N VAL A 330 -16.91 11.49 4.94
CA VAL A 330 -16.79 12.36 3.76
C VAL A 330 -15.41 12.37 3.12
N ASP A 331 -14.37 12.06 3.88
CA ASP A 331 -12.99 12.07 3.38
C ASP A 331 -12.37 10.69 3.16
N ASP A 332 -13.16 9.62 3.26
CA ASP A 332 -12.65 8.28 3.08
C ASP A 332 -12.44 7.94 1.60
N SER A 333 -11.40 7.16 1.33
CA SER A 333 -11.04 6.68 -0.02
C SER A 333 -10.70 5.19 0.03
N ILE A 334 -10.90 4.52 -1.10
CA ILE A 334 -10.59 3.11 -1.25
C ILE A 334 -9.93 2.87 -2.60
N MET A 335 -8.91 2.02 -2.65
CA MET A 335 -8.33 1.56 -3.89
C MET A 335 -8.99 0.26 -4.35
N ARG A 336 -9.10 0.09 -5.66
CA ARG A 336 -9.40 -1.16 -6.34
C ARG A 336 -8.18 -1.61 -7.12
N VAL A 337 -7.73 -2.83 -6.87
CA VAL A 337 -6.55 -3.41 -7.52
C VAL A 337 -6.87 -4.82 -7.99
N LEU A 338 -6.41 -5.18 -9.18
CA LEU A 338 -6.46 -6.54 -9.70
C LEU A 338 -5.09 -7.20 -9.46
N SER A 339 -4.96 -7.98 -8.38
CA SER A 339 -3.71 -8.64 -8.00
C SER A 339 -3.95 -9.86 -7.12
N LYS A 340 -3.50 -11.01 -7.59
CA LYS A 340 -3.52 -12.26 -6.84
C LYS A 340 -2.51 -12.25 -5.68
N GLU A 341 -1.39 -11.58 -5.86
CA GLU A 341 -0.34 -11.45 -4.87
C GLU A 341 -0.85 -10.66 -3.65
N ILE A 342 -1.44 -9.48 -3.89
CA ILE A 342 -2.02 -8.67 -2.80
C ILE A 342 -3.19 -9.39 -2.14
N ALA A 343 -4.03 -10.07 -2.93
CA ALA A 343 -5.13 -10.87 -2.38
C ALA A 343 -4.59 -11.97 -1.45
N SER A 344 -3.55 -12.70 -1.86
CA SER A 344 -2.91 -13.74 -1.05
C SER A 344 -2.28 -13.16 0.23
N GLU A 345 -1.58 -12.04 0.14
CA GLU A 345 -0.98 -11.36 1.30
C GLU A 345 -2.04 -10.97 2.34
N LEU A 346 -3.17 -10.39 1.90
CA LEU A 346 -4.28 -10.03 2.80
C LEU A 346 -4.94 -11.26 3.43
N MET A 347 -5.08 -12.35 2.67
CA MET A 347 -5.65 -13.60 3.15
C MET A 347 -4.77 -14.25 4.23
N GLU A 348 -3.45 -14.33 3.99
CA GLU A 348 -2.51 -14.85 4.97
C GLU A 348 -2.52 -14.03 6.28
N ILE A 349 -2.53 -12.70 6.17
CA ILE A 349 -2.61 -11.81 7.33
C ILE A 349 -3.91 -12.05 8.13
N THR A 350 -5.04 -12.21 7.43
CA THR A 350 -6.35 -12.30 8.06
C THR A 350 -6.64 -13.68 8.64
N PHE A 351 -6.22 -14.74 7.96
CA PHE A 351 -6.56 -16.12 8.35
C PHE A 351 -5.39 -16.87 9.00
N GLY A 352 -4.15 -16.37 8.91
CA GLY A 352 -2.94 -17.04 9.39
C GLY A 352 -2.54 -18.23 8.52
N ASP A 353 -1.43 -18.91 8.90
CA ASP A 353 -0.91 -20.12 8.22
C ASP A 353 -1.79 -21.39 8.45
N ASN A 354 -3.03 -21.25 8.89
CA ASN A 354 -3.97 -22.34 9.16
C ASN A 354 -5.10 -22.32 8.13
N GLY A 355 -4.78 -22.50 6.88
CA GLY A 355 -5.71 -22.70 5.79
C GLY A 355 -5.47 -24.04 5.12
#